data_a4585f0cc6bfa18b0284d5263605181f
#
_entry.id   a4585f0cc6bfa18b0284d5263605181f
#
_cell.length_a   1.000
_cell.length_b   1.000
_cell.length_c   1.000
_cell.angle_alpha   90.00
_cell.angle_beta   90.00
_cell.angle_gamma   90.00
#
_symmetry.space_group_name_H-M   'P 1'
#
loop_
_entity.id
_entity.type
_entity.pdbx_description
1 polymer ?
#
loop_
_entity_poly.entity_id
_entity_poly.type
_entity_poly.pdbx_seq_one_letter_code
_entity_poly.pdbx_strand_id
1 'polypeptide(L)'
;MAEYLKQANPPVQAIDTATAATVQQMLADIQQGGEEAVRRYARDLDGYSGDIVLGTDAFLQAERALSDGVKQDIQYARDRVCGFAQLQRESLLEFQSELRPGLIAGQKLIPVSTAGCYVPGGRYAHAASAIMSVGTAKVAGVDNVVATSPARPEVGVNPAILYAMKLAGADRVLALGGVQAVAALAYGLFSGHAADVIVGPGNRFVAEAKRVLFGRVGIDVIAGPTESAVIADETADPDVVAADLVGQAEHGPDSPVWLITTSRALGEAVIARVPALIEALPDVARAAATAAWRDYAEVVVCDSREEAVQVSDEYASEHLQVMAEDLDWWLAHLRNYGSLFLGEETTVAYGDKCSGPNHILPTKGAARYSGGLSVGKFIKTVTWQRLDRSASREVGQIAARISRLEGMEGHARTGDVRLHKYYPDEAFELGTLGGHGAQIA
;
A
#
# COMPACT_ATOMS: atom_id res chain seq x y z
N MET A 1 -6.66 24.03 -23.58
CA MET A 1 -5.95 24.26 -22.27
C MET A 1 -6.99 24.09 -21.17
N ALA A 2 -6.73 23.24 -20.21
CA ALA A 2 -7.68 22.93 -19.13
C ALA A 2 -8.10 24.20 -18.37
N GLU A 3 -9.39 24.35 -18.13
CA GLU A 3 -9.98 25.50 -17.43
C GLU A 3 -10.57 25.07 -16.09
N TYR A 4 -10.29 25.80 -15.03
CA TYR A 4 -10.82 25.52 -13.70
C TYR A 4 -12.17 26.26 -13.48
N LEU A 5 -13.27 25.52 -13.34
CA LEU A 5 -14.55 26.07 -12.84
C LEU A 5 -14.49 26.25 -11.33
N LYS A 6 -13.74 25.40 -10.65
CA LYS A 6 -13.40 25.49 -9.23
C LYS A 6 -11.96 25.10 -9.04
N GLN A 7 -11.22 25.89 -8.28
CA GLN A 7 -9.80 25.64 -7.96
C GLN A 7 -9.63 25.47 -6.46
N ALA A 8 -8.76 24.54 -6.08
CA ALA A 8 -8.36 24.35 -4.70
C ALA A 8 -7.57 25.55 -4.17
N ASN A 9 -7.79 25.86 -2.90
CA ASN A 9 -7.01 26.88 -2.17
C ASN A 9 -6.69 26.33 -0.76
N PRO A 10 -5.86 25.27 -0.68
CA PRO A 10 -5.57 24.63 0.58
C PRO A 10 -4.79 25.57 1.51
N PRO A 11 -5.06 25.52 2.83
CA PRO A 11 -4.27 26.25 3.79
C PRO A 11 -2.80 25.80 3.73
N VAL A 12 -1.87 26.73 3.93
CA VAL A 12 -0.44 26.43 3.94
C VAL A 12 -0.13 25.39 5.02
N GLN A 13 0.24 24.20 4.58
CA GLN A 13 0.64 23.12 5.52
C GLN A 13 2.06 23.41 6.02
N ALA A 14 2.20 23.66 7.32
CA ALA A 14 3.50 23.68 7.96
C ALA A 14 4.09 22.25 7.97
N ILE A 15 5.41 22.13 7.83
CA ILE A 15 6.11 20.86 8.01
C ILE A 15 5.83 20.39 9.45
N ASP A 16 5.21 19.22 9.61
CA ASP A 16 4.82 18.68 10.91
C ASP A 16 6.04 18.05 11.65
N THR A 17 6.96 18.92 12.03
CA THR A 17 8.16 18.50 12.78
C THR A 17 7.82 17.97 14.17
N ALA A 18 6.71 18.40 14.75
CA ALA A 18 6.25 17.94 16.06
C ALA A 18 5.81 16.47 16.04
N THR A 19 5.08 16.05 14.99
CA THR A 19 4.72 14.62 14.80
C THR A 19 5.97 13.77 14.65
N ALA A 20 6.95 14.20 13.85
CA ALA A 20 8.19 13.45 13.66
C ALA A 20 8.98 13.27 14.95
N ALA A 21 9.15 14.35 15.75
CA ALA A 21 9.85 14.29 17.02
C ALA A 21 9.13 13.36 18.03
N THR A 22 7.79 13.47 18.13
CA THR A 22 6.99 12.60 19.00
C THR A 22 7.15 11.13 18.64
N VAL A 23 7.05 10.80 17.35
CA VAL A 23 7.18 9.42 16.86
C VAL A 23 8.56 8.86 17.14
N GLN A 24 9.64 9.63 16.85
CA GLN A 24 11.00 9.20 17.13
C GLN A 24 11.22 8.91 18.62
N GLN A 25 10.72 9.79 19.50
CA GLN A 25 10.83 9.57 20.94
C GLN A 25 10.08 8.30 21.37
N MET A 26 8.84 8.10 20.91
CA MET A 26 8.07 6.92 21.24
C MET A 26 8.73 5.62 20.76
N LEU A 27 9.27 5.62 19.54
CA LEU A 27 9.98 4.46 18.99
C LEU A 27 11.24 4.13 19.79
N ALA A 28 12.01 5.17 20.21
CA ALA A 28 13.20 4.98 21.05
C ALA A 28 12.84 4.41 22.44
N ASP A 29 11.81 4.97 23.06
CA ASP A 29 11.32 4.50 24.38
C ASP A 29 10.85 3.04 24.32
N ILE A 30 10.12 2.67 23.24
CA ILE A 30 9.63 1.31 23.08
C ILE A 30 10.77 0.36 22.75
N GLN A 31 11.73 0.77 21.95
CA GLN A 31 12.90 -0.05 21.64
C GLN A 31 13.69 -0.39 22.91
N GLN A 32 13.79 0.53 23.85
CA GLN A 32 14.49 0.36 25.11
C GLN A 32 13.65 -0.36 26.18
N GLY A 33 12.36 0.03 26.32
CA GLY A 33 11.47 -0.44 27.40
C GLY A 33 10.60 -1.64 27.02
N GLY A 34 10.62 -2.10 25.78
CA GLY A 34 9.91 -3.30 25.32
C GLY A 34 8.41 -3.24 25.54
N GLU A 35 7.84 -4.39 25.92
CA GLU A 35 6.40 -4.55 26.12
C GLU A 35 5.82 -3.64 27.23
N GLU A 36 6.62 -3.34 28.26
CA GLU A 36 6.18 -2.45 29.34
C GLU A 36 5.97 -1.03 28.84
N ALA A 37 6.87 -0.52 28.00
CA ALA A 37 6.69 0.79 27.37
C ALA A 37 5.45 0.83 26.47
N VAL A 38 5.20 -0.24 25.70
CA VAL A 38 3.97 -0.35 24.89
C VAL A 38 2.72 -0.31 25.77
N ARG A 39 2.68 -1.08 26.87
CA ARG A 39 1.57 -1.08 27.80
C ARG A 39 1.34 0.30 28.45
N ARG A 40 2.42 1.03 28.76
CA ARG A 40 2.33 2.40 29.25
C ARG A 40 1.66 3.31 28.22
N TYR A 41 2.11 3.30 26.97
CA TYR A 41 1.51 4.10 25.91
C TYR A 41 0.05 3.71 25.60
N ALA A 42 -0.31 2.43 25.67
CA ALA A 42 -1.69 1.99 25.52
C ALA A 42 -2.59 2.57 26.62
N ARG A 43 -2.11 2.61 27.88
CA ARG A 43 -2.87 3.26 28.98
C ARG A 43 -2.94 4.77 28.81
N ASP A 44 -1.81 5.41 28.53
CA ASP A 44 -1.70 6.87 28.56
C ASP A 44 -2.40 7.54 27.36
N LEU A 45 -2.36 6.91 26.17
CA LEU A 45 -2.91 7.47 24.93
C LEU A 45 -4.28 6.91 24.56
N ASP A 46 -4.52 5.61 24.77
CA ASP A 46 -5.75 4.93 24.37
C ASP A 46 -6.69 4.67 25.56
N GLY A 47 -6.22 4.90 26.82
CA GLY A 47 -6.95 4.56 28.04
C GLY A 47 -7.16 3.06 28.23
N TYR A 48 -6.41 2.22 27.51
CA TYR A 48 -6.63 0.78 27.49
C TYR A 48 -5.64 0.04 28.41
N SER A 49 -6.22 -0.73 29.36
CA SER A 49 -5.46 -1.53 30.34
C SER A 49 -5.75 -3.03 30.27
N GLY A 50 -6.52 -3.47 29.25
CA GLY A 50 -6.86 -4.88 29.06
C GLY A 50 -5.74 -5.70 28.43
N ASP A 51 -6.07 -6.92 28.05
CA ASP A 51 -5.13 -7.85 27.40
C ASP A 51 -4.71 -7.34 26.03
N ILE A 52 -3.41 -7.21 25.83
CA ILE A 52 -2.86 -6.81 24.53
C ILE A 52 -3.00 -7.93 23.51
N VAL A 53 -2.71 -9.16 23.88
CA VAL A 53 -2.86 -10.34 23.00
C VAL A 53 -4.27 -10.89 23.18
N LEU A 54 -5.06 -10.82 22.11
CA LEU A 54 -6.44 -11.29 22.16
C LEU A 54 -6.51 -12.81 21.97
N GLY A 55 -7.15 -13.48 22.94
CA GLY A 55 -7.36 -14.93 22.94
C GLY A 55 -8.67 -15.34 22.30
N THR A 56 -8.95 -16.65 22.31
CA THR A 56 -10.13 -17.27 21.71
C THR A 56 -11.44 -16.67 22.22
N ASP A 57 -11.53 -16.34 23.52
CA ASP A 57 -12.75 -15.80 24.12
C ASP A 57 -13.14 -14.43 23.53
N ALA A 58 -12.15 -13.57 23.23
CA ALA A 58 -12.41 -12.29 22.59
C ALA A 58 -13.02 -12.48 21.18
N PHE A 59 -12.53 -13.45 20.42
CA PHE A 59 -13.10 -13.77 19.11
C PHE A 59 -14.51 -14.32 19.19
N LEU A 60 -14.80 -15.21 20.15
CA LEU A 60 -16.12 -15.75 20.36
C LEU A 60 -17.13 -14.67 20.82
N GLN A 61 -16.69 -13.73 21.65
CA GLN A 61 -17.51 -12.58 22.05
C GLN A 61 -17.81 -11.67 20.86
N ALA A 62 -16.81 -11.35 20.05
CA ALA A 62 -16.97 -10.55 18.84
C ALA A 62 -17.96 -11.19 17.86
N GLU A 63 -17.85 -12.50 17.63
CA GLU A 63 -18.75 -13.26 16.75
C GLU A 63 -20.20 -13.25 17.24
N ARG A 64 -20.41 -13.39 18.57
CA ARG A 64 -21.75 -13.34 19.19
C ARG A 64 -22.37 -11.94 19.18
N ALA A 65 -21.55 -10.90 19.17
CA ALA A 65 -22.01 -9.51 19.13
C ALA A 65 -22.53 -9.08 17.75
N LEU A 66 -22.27 -9.87 16.70
CA LEU A 66 -22.65 -9.53 15.32
C LEU A 66 -23.89 -10.32 14.89
N SER A 67 -24.79 -9.65 14.16
CA SER A 67 -25.90 -10.34 13.51
C SER A 67 -25.42 -11.24 12.37
N ASP A 68 -26.23 -12.22 12.00
CA ASP A 68 -25.89 -13.14 10.90
C ASP A 68 -25.77 -12.39 9.56
N GLY A 69 -26.57 -11.34 9.33
CA GLY A 69 -26.46 -10.51 8.13
C GLY A 69 -25.08 -9.82 8.05
N VAL A 70 -24.62 -9.17 9.13
CA VAL A 70 -23.29 -8.55 9.17
C VAL A 70 -22.17 -9.56 8.94
N LYS A 71 -22.29 -10.77 9.52
CA LYS A 71 -21.31 -11.84 9.28
C LYS A 71 -21.29 -12.29 7.82
N GLN A 72 -22.46 -12.40 7.18
CA GLN A 72 -22.58 -12.72 5.75
C GLN A 72 -21.95 -11.65 4.86
N ASP A 73 -22.19 -10.36 5.16
CA ASP A 73 -21.60 -9.25 4.42
C ASP A 73 -20.06 -9.24 4.52
N ILE A 74 -19.51 -9.45 5.72
CA ILE A 74 -18.06 -9.56 5.94
C ILE A 74 -17.49 -10.79 5.21
N GLN A 75 -18.20 -11.92 5.21
CA GLN A 75 -17.83 -13.13 4.48
C GLN A 75 -17.82 -12.86 2.96
N TYR A 76 -18.87 -12.20 2.44
CA TYR A 76 -18.95 -11.83 1.03
C TYR A 76 -17.74 -10.99 0.61
N ALA A 77 -17.41 -9.94 1.40
CA ALA A 77 -16.25 -9.09 1.16
C ALA A 77 -14.94 -9.89 1.16
N ARG A 78 -14.75 -10.75 2.16
CA ARG A 78 -13.56 -11.60 2.28
C ARG A 78 -13.39 -12.50 1.05
N ASP A 79 -14.47 -13.14 0.60
CA ASP A 79 -14.39 -14.06 -0.53
C ASP A 79 -14.00 -13.36 -1.84
N ARG A 80 -14.46 -12.12 -2.06
CA ARG A 80 -14.09 -11.30 -3.23
C ARG A 80 -12.65 -10.82 -3.15
N VAL A 81 -12.25 -10.26 -2.01
CA VAL A 81 -10.89 -9.74 -1.81
C VAL A 81 -9.85 -10.85 -1.90
N CYS A 82 -10.08 -11.97 -1.19
CA CYS A 82 -9.16 -13.10 -1.24
C CYS A 82 -9.17 -13.78 -2.62
N GLY A 83 -10.33 -13.84 -3.29
CA GLY A 83 -10.42 -14.34 -4.67
C GLY A 83 -9.62 -13.50 -5.65
N PHE A 84 -9.74 -12.18 -5.58
CA PHE A 84 -8.93 -11.28 -6.41
C PHE A 84 -7.42 -11.39 -6.09
N ALA A 85 -7.07 -11.42 -4.80
CA ALA A 85 -5.69 -11.65 -4.37
C ALA A 85 -5.13 -12.97 -4.91
N GLN A 86 -5.96 -14.04 -4.97
CA GLN A 86 -5.56 -15.33 -5.53
C GLN A 86 -5.21 -15.21 -7.02
N LEU A 87 -6.02 -14.49 -7.80
CA LEU A 87 -5.72 -14.22 -9.22
C LEU A 87 -4.41 -13.42 -9.38
N GLN A 88 -4.16 -12.44 -8.51
CA GLN A 88 -2.88 -11.75 -8.47
C GLN A 88 -1.73 -12.70 -8.16
N ARG A 89 -1.90 -13.63 -7.22
CA ARG A 89 -0.89 -14.62 -6.85
C ARG A 89 -0.56 -15.54 -8.03
N GLU A 90 -1.55 -15.98 -8.77
CA GLU A 90 -1.42 -16.84 -9.94
C GLU A 90 -0.77 -16.14 -11.14
N SER A 91 -0.88 -14.82 -11.23
CA SER A 91 -0.22 -14.03 -12.27
C SER A 91 1.29 -13.85 -12.06
N LEU A 92 1.80 -14.15 -10.85
CA LEU A 92 3.22 -14.08 -10.54
C LEU A 92 3.90 -15.40 -10.92
N LEU A 93 4.92 -15.33 -11.79
CA LEU A 93 5.57 -16.51 -12.32
C LEU A 93 7.03 -16.62 -11.87
N GLU A 94 7.42 -17.82 -11.46
CA GLU A 94 8.81 -18.23 -11.36
C GLU A 94 9.30 -18.67 -12.75
N PHE A 95 10.58 -18.45 -13.04
CA PHE A 95 11.17 -18.97 -14.26
C PHE A 95 12.63 -19.36 -14.04
N GLN A 96 13.12 -20.22 -14.92
CA GLN A 96 14.54 -20.45 -15.14
C GLN A 96 14.81 -20.54 -16.64
N SER A 97 15.97 -20.05 -17.05
CA SER A 97 16.39 -20.08 -18.45
C SER A 97 17.89 -20.30 -18.56
N GLU A 98 18.30 -21.04 -19.57
CA GLU A 98 19.69 -21.14 -19.96
C GLU A 98 20.07 -19.91 -20.80
N LEU A 99 20.81 -18.98 -20.18
CA LEU A 99 21.24 -17.73 -20.84
C LEU A 99 22.39 -17.96 -21.82
N ARG A 100 23.24 -18.95 -21.54
CA ARG A 100 24.33 -19.48 -22.37
C ARG A 100 24.46 -20.96 -22.05
N PRO A 101 25.02 -21.77 -22.94
CA PRO A 101 25.26 -23.18 -22.64
C PRO A 101 25.95 -23.38 -21.27
N GLY A 102 25.28 -24.07 -20.34
CA GLY A 102 25.75 -24.32 -18.98
C GLY A 102 25.58 -23.17 -17.97
N LEU A 103 25.10 -21.99 -18.38
CA LEU A 103 24.73 -20.88 -17.49
C LEU A 103 23.21 -20.77 -17.37
N ILE A 104 22.67 -21.20 -16.27
CA ILE A 104 21.24 -21.14 -15.95
C ILE A 104 21.01 -20.05 -14.89
N ALA A 105 20.04 -19.18 -15.15
CA ALA A 105 19.55 -18.20 -14.17
C ALA A 105 18.05 -18.30 -14.02
N GLY A 106 17.55 -17.91 -12.87
CA GLY A 106 16.12 -17.95 -12.60
C GLY A 106 15.67 -16.95 -11.56
N GLN A 107 14.37 -16.85 -11.45
CA GLN A 107 13.65 -16.04 -10.46
C GLN A 107 12.83 -16.97 -9.59
N LYS A 108 12.80 -16.67 -8.28
CA LYS A 108 12.00 -17.37 -7.29
C LYS A 108 11.14 -16.40 -6.50
N LEU A 109 9.94 -16.83 -6.17
CA LEU A 109 8.96 -16.05 -5.42
C LEU A 109 8.86 -16.60 -4.00
N ILE A 110 9.35 -15.83 -3.03
CA ILE A 110 9.40 -16.27 -1.63
C ILE A 110 8.56 -15.31 -0.79
N PRO A 111 7.45 -15.78 -0.17
CA PRO A 111 6.72 -14.98 0.79
C PRO A 111 7.61 -14.52 1.94
N VAL A 112 7.33 -13.35 2.51
CA VAL A 112 7.92 -12.93 3.77
C VAL A 112 7.47 -13.86 4.89
N SER A 113 8.26 -14.01 5.94
CA SER A 113 7.91 -14.93 7.04
C SER A 113 6.83 -14.34 7.95
N THR A 114 6.88 -13.02 8.18
CA THR A 114 5.95 -12.34 9.10
C THR A 114 5.43 -11.03 8.50
N ALA A 115 4.12 -10.86 8.46
CA ALA A 115 3.46 -9.61 8.10
C ALA A 115 2.77 -8.98 9.31
N GLY A 116 2.99 -7.69 9.51
CA GLY A 116 2.27 -6.86 10.47
C GLY A 116 1.14 -6.10 9.76
N CYS A 117 -0.11 -6.35 10.14
CA CYS A 117 -1.28 -5.73 9.55
C CYS A 117 -1.90 -4.70 10.52
N TYR A 118 -1.68 -3.42 10.26
CA TYR A 118 -2.31 -2.35 11.03
C TYR A 118 -3.71 -2.07 10.49
N VAL A 119 -4.73 -2.22 11.33
CA VAL A 119 -6.13 -1.97 10.98
C VAL A 119 -6.65 -0.79 11.80
N PRO A 120 -7.03 0.33 11.17
CA PRO A 120 -7.58 1.47 11.92
C PRO A 120 -8.92 1.12 12.56
N GLY A 121 -9.17 1.64 13.76
CA GLY A 121 -10.40 1.37 14.53
C GLY A 121 -10.87 2.58 15.32
N GLY A 122 -10.41 3.79 14.97
CA GLY A 122 -10.69 5.02 15.71
C GLY A 122 -12.09 5.56 15.45
N ARG A 123 -12.26 6.40 14.40
CA ARG A 123 -13.53 7.06 14.07
C ARG A 123 -14.57 6.07 13.55
N TYR A 124 -14.14 5.16 12.66
CA TYR A 124 -14.98 4.17 11.98
C TYR A 124 -14.45 2.74 12.23
N ALA A 125 -15.31 1.74 12.05
CA ALA A 125 -14.97 0.32 12.13
C ALA A 125 -14.50 -0.17 10.73
N HIS A 126 -13.18 -0.23 10.52
CA HIS A 126 -12.59 -0.59 9.23
C HIS A 126 -12.46 -2.13 9.05
N ALA A 127 -13.59 -2.85 9.09
CA ALA A 127 -13.59 -4.30 8.89
C ALA A 127 -13.04 -4.71 7.51
N ALA A 128 -13.32 -3.93 6.47
CA ALA A 128 -12.76 -4.15 5.12
C ALA A 128 -11.22 -4.07 5.12
N SER A 129 -10.62 -3.09 5.81
CA SER A 129 -9.15 -2.98 5.90
C SER A 129 -8.50 -4.20 6.57
N ALA A 130 -9.20 -4.85 7.51
CA ALA A 130 -8.74 -6.12 8.09
C ALA A 130 -8.67 -7.22 7.02
N ILE A 131 -9.71 -7.36 6.20
CA ILE A 131 -9.74 -8.32 5.09
C ILE A 131 -8.67 -7.99 4.06
N MET A 132 -8.56 -6.72 3.66
CA MET A 132 -7.63 -6.23 2.63
C MET A 132 -6.16 -6.46 3.01
N SER A 133 -5.81 -6.31 4.29
CA SER A 133 -4.43 -6.52 4.75
C SER A 133 -4.15 -7.99 5.12
N VAL A 134 -4.94 -8.56 6.04
CA VAL A 134 -4.73 -9.92 6.55
C VAL A 134 -5.00 -10.98 5.47
N GLY A 135 -6.12 -10.86 4.76
CA GLY A 135 -6.50 -11.81 3.72
C GLY A 135 -5.48 -11.86 2.58
N THR A 136 -5.02 -10.69 2.11
CA THR A 136 -3.99 -10.61 1.06
C THR A 136 -2.66 -11.20 1.51
N ALA A 137 -2.24 -10.98 2.77
CA ALA A 137 -1.05 -11.58 3.35
C ALA A 137 -1.14 -13.11 3.41
N LYS A 138 -2.28 -13.64 3.83
CA LYS A 138 -2.49 -15.11 3.89
C LYS A 138 -2.52 -15.73 2.49
N VAL A 139 -3.16 -15.11 1.52
CA VAL A 139 -3.15 -15.57 0.11
C VAL A 139 -1.73 -15.52 -0.48
N ALA A 140 -0.92 -14.54 -0.11
CA ALA A 140 0.49 -14.48 -0.52
C ALA A 140 1.32 -15.66 0.02
N GLY A 141 0.85 -16.36 1.07
CA GLY A 141 1.54 -17.47 1.69
C GLY A 141 2.41 -17.06 2.89
N VAL A 142 2.09 -15.94 3.54
CA VAL A 142 2.80 -15.52 4.77
C VAL A 142 2.46 -16.46 5.93
N ASP A 143 3.48 -16.99 6.59
CA ASP A 143 3.31 -17.93 7.69
C ASP A 143 2.70 -17.27 8.94
N ASN A 144 3.25 -16.12 9.34
CA ASN A 144 2.83 -15.39 10.54
C ASN A 144 2.19 -14.05 10.16
N VAL A 145 0.88 -13.93 10.31
CA VAL A 145 0.14 -12.68 10.10
C VAL A 145 -0.31 -12.14 11.46
N VAL A 146 0.35 -11.07 11.91
CA VAL A 146 0.06 -10.38 13.16
C VAL A 146 -0.77 -9.14 12.85
N ALA A 147 -2.03 -9.13 13.24
CA ALA A 147 -2.90 -7.97 13.06
C ALA A 147 -2.98 -7.12 14.33
N THR A 148 -3.21 -5.82 14.17
CA THR A 148 -3.41 -4.91 15.30
C THR A 148 -4.50 -3.91 14.99
N SER A 149 -5.30 -3.55 16.01
CA SER A 149 -6.28 -2.47 15.95
C SER A 149 -6.41 -1.78 17.31
N PRO A 150 -6.67 -0.46 17.33
CA PRO A 150 -6.92 0.26 18.56
C PRO A 150 -8.07 -0.38 19.38
N ALA A 151 -7.84 -0.54 20.66
CA ALA A 151 -8.87 -0.94 21.62
C ALA A 151 -9.41 0.28 22.35
N ARG A 152 -10.72 0.29 22.59
CA ARG A 152 -11.37 1.33 23.42
C ARG A 152 -11.47 0.86 24.86
N PRO A 153 -11.41 1.78 25.84
CA PRO A 153 -11.70 1.45 27.23
C PRO A 153 -13.04 0.70 27.30
N GLU A 154 -13.14 -0.30 28.15
CA GLU A 154 -14.34 -1.11 28.44
C GLU A 154 -14.91 -1.94 27.29
N VAL A 155 -14.65 -1.57 26.02
CA VAL A 155 -15.21 -2.25 24.84
C VAL A 155 -14.18 -3.16 24.15
N GLY A 156 -12.89 -2.83 24.24
CA GLY A 156 -11.83 -3.52 23.51
C GLY A 156 -11.79 -3.15 22.01
N VAL A 157 -11.30 -4.06 21.19
CA VAL A 157 -11.31 -3.92 19.73
C VAL A 157 -12.73 -4.10 19.18
N ASN A 158 -13.11 -3.28 18.20
CA ASN A 158 -14.44 -3.35 17.59
C ASN A 158 -14.76 -4.79 17.11
N PRO A 159 -15.94 -5.35 17.48
CA PRO A 159 -16.29 -6.74 17.14
C PRO A 159 -16.25 -7.06 15.65
N ALA A 160 -16.67 -6.16 14.77
CA ALA A 160 -16.64 -6.38 13.33
C ALA A 160 -15.21 -6.45 12.78
N ILE A 161 -14.30 -5.60 13.30
CA ILE A 161 -12.87 -5.64 12.95
C ILE A 161 -12.25 -6.96 13.43
N LEU A 162 -12.51 -7.34 14.68
CA LEU A 162 -11.95 -8.56 15.27
C LEU A 162 -12.45 -9.82 14.55
N TYR A 163 -13.74 -9.86 14.22
CA TYR A 163 -14.33 -10.94 13.43
C TYR A 163 -13.71 -11.01 12.03
N ALA A 164 -13.55 -9.87 11.34
CA ALA A 164 -12.94 -9.80 10.02
C ALA A 164 -11.47 -10.25 10.04
N MET A 165 -10.68 -9.87 11.04
CA MET A 165 -9.29 -10.32 11.22
C MET A 165 -9.21 -11.84 11.36
N LYS A 166 -10.07 -12.43 12.20
CA LYS A 166 -10.13 -13.89 12.39
C LYS A 166 -10.53 -14.58 11.10
N LEU A 167 -11.59 -14.09 10.45
CA LEU A 167 -12.11 -14.67 9.20
C LEU A 167 -11.09 -14.60 8.06
N ALA A 168 -10.30 -13.52 7.99
CA ALA A 168 -9.22 -13.35 7.03
C ALA A 168 -7.98 -14.20 7.34
N GLY A 169 -7.89 -14.79 8.54
CA GLY A 169 -6.83 -15.73 8.91
C GLY A 169 -5.67 -15.13 9.69
N ALA A 170 -5.88 -14.06 10.47
CA ALA A 170 -4.86 -13.55 11.38
C ALA A 170 -4.44 -14.63 12.39
N ASP A 171 -3.12 -14.88 12.48
CA ASP A 171 -2.55 -15.85 13.42
C ASP A 171 -2.49 -15.28 14.85
N ARG A 172 -2.33 -13.97 14.97
CA ARG A 172 -2.32 -13.25 16.23
C ARG A 172 -2.92 -11.86 16.07
N VAL A 173 -3.68 -11.42 17.08
CA VAL A 173 -4.27 -10.09 17.10
C VAL A 173 -3.84 -9.36 18.37
N LEU A 174 -3.35 -8.12 18.21
CA LEU A 174 -2.95 -7.24 19.28
C LEU A 174 -3.95 -6.08 19.41
N ALA A 175 -4.45 -5.85 20.61
CA ALA A 175 -5.32 -4.73 20.97
C ALA A 175 -4.49 -3.45 21.17
N LEU A 176 -3.91 -2.95 20.09
CA LEU A 176 -3.01 -1.79 20.07
C LEU A 176 -3.30 -0.88 18.89
N GLY A 177 -3.20 0.43 19.09
CA GLY A 177 -3.28 1.46 18.07
C GLY A 177 -2.00 2.31 17.99
N GLY A 178 -1.97 3.29 17.09
CA GLY A 178 -0.94 4.31 17.03
C GLY A 178 0.50 3.81 16.81
N VAL A 179 1.46 4.61 17.23
CA VAL A 179 2.89 4.34 17.11
C VAL A 179 3.30 3.08 17.86
N GLN A 180 2.72 2.85 19.05
CA GLN A 180 3.02 1.69 19.89
C GLN A 180 2.62 0.37 19.23
N ALA A 181 1.57 0.36 18.40
CA ALA A 181 1.19 -0.79 17.60
C ALA A 181 2.21 -1.07 16.49
N VAL A 182 2.61 -0.04 15.74
CA VAL A 182 3.61 -0.17 14.67
C VAL A 182 4.95 -0.63 15.23
N ALA A 183 5.36 -0.07 16.39
CA ALA A 183 6.57 -0.50 17.09
C ALA A 183 6.48 -1.95 17.58
N ALA A 184 5.34 -2.37 18.15
CA ALA A 184 5.14 -3.75 18.58
C ALA A 184 5.27 -4.74 17.42
N LEU A 185 4.72 -4.43 16.25
CA LEU A 185 4.88 -5.23 15.04
C LEU A 185 6.35 -5.27 14.58
N ALA A 186 7.02 -4.11 14.51
CA ALA A 186 8.38 -4.00 14.02
C ALA A 186 9.43 -4.68 14.91
N TYR A 187 9.19 -4.73 16.21
CA TYR A 187 10.11 -5.32 17.19
C TYR A 187 9.70 -6.73 17.64
N GLY A 188 8.56 -7.25 17.16
CA GLY A 188 8.07 -8.58 17.51
C GLY A 188 7.54 -8.70 18.94
N LEU A 189 7.15 -7.58 19.56
CA LEU A 189 6.65 -7.56 20.91
C LEU A 189 5.25 -8.21 20.97
N PHE A 190 4.98 -8.96 22.03
CA PHE A 190 3.78 -9.77 22.25
C PHE A 190 3.53 -10.89 21.26
N SER A 191 4.15 -10.84 20.07
CA SER A 191 3.99 -11.87 19.03
C SER A 191 5.11 -12.90 19.02
N GLY A 192 6.30 -12.52 19.48
CA GLY A 192 7.52 -13.31 19.35
C GLY A 192 8.13 -13.30 17.95
N HIS A 193 7.49 -12.62 16.99
CA HIS A 193 7.90 -12.52 15.59
C HIS A 193 7.92 -11.07 15.14
N ALA A 194 9.10 -10.53 14.84
CA ALA A 194 9.22 -9.22 14.22
C ALA A 194 8.70 -9.27 12.80
N ALA A 195 7.92 -8.27 12.40
CA ALA A 195 7.41 -8.19 11.05
C ALA A 195 8.53 -7.90 10.04
N ASP A 196 8.52 -8.62 8.92
CA ASP A 196 9.34 -8.32 7.74
C ASP A 196 8.74 -7.15 6.94
N VAL A 197 7.40 -7.06 6.93
CA VAL A 197 6.65 -5.98 6.27
C VAL A 197 5.48 -5.54 7.15
N ILE A 198 5.22 -4.23 7.22
CA ILE A 198 4.07 -3.65 7.91
C ILE A 198 3.19 -2.98 6.88
N VAL A 199 1.91 -3.37 6.87
CA VAL A 199 0.89 -2.87 5.94
C VAL A 199 -0.31 -2.30 6.68
N GLY A 200 -1.09 -1.49 5.97
CA GLY A 200 -2.32 -0.90 6.46
C GLY A 200 -2.28 0.61 6.57
N PRO A 201 -3.43 1.27 6.34
CA PRO A 201 -3.56 2.72 6.46
C PRO A 201 -3.64 3.13 7.93
N GLY A 202 -3.28 4.37 8.23
CA GLY A 202 -3.37 4.92 9.57
C GLY A 202 -3.27 6.43 9.57
N ASN A 203 -3.42 7.04 10.75
CA ASN A 203 -3.26 8.48 10.90
C ASN A 203 -1.79 8.93 10.69
N ARG A 204 -1.54 10.24 10.70
CA ARG A 204 -0.20 10.83 10.49
C ARG A 204 0.90 10.24 11.38
N PHE A 205 0.59 9.84 12.61
CA PHE A 205 1.55 9.23 13.54
C PHE A 205 1.92 7.80 13.11
N VAL A 206 0.94 7.02 12.64
CA VAL A 206 1.15 5.68 12.10
C VAL A 206 1.96 5.74 10.80
N ALA A 207 1.60 6.66 9.90
CA ALA A 207 2.33 6.88 8.64
C ALA A 207 3.79 7.29 8.92
N GLU A 208 4.02 8.20 9.87
CA GLU A 208 5.35 8.62 10.27
C GLU A 208 6.15 7.49 10.94
N ALA A 209 5.52 6.66 11.78
CA ALA A 209 6.18 5.50 12.38
C ALA A 209 6.62 4.49 11.31
N LYS A 210 5.77 4.21 10.32
CA LYS A 210 6.14 3.39 9.15
C LYS A 210 7.32 3.99 8.39
N ARG A 211 7.30 5.31 8.14
CA ARG A 211 8.38 6.03 7.46
C ARG A 211 9.73 5.91 8.19
N VAL A 212 9.73 6.10 9.50
CA VAL A 212 10.96 6.01 10.32
C VAL A 212 11.50 4.60 10.37
N LEU A 213 10.63 3.59 10.40
CA LEU A 213 11.02 2.19 10.47
C LEU A 213 11.32 1.56 9.11
N PHE A 214 11.04 2.25 8.00
CA PHE A 214 11.38 1.76 6.67
C PHE A 214 12.89 1.52 6.54
N GLY A 215 13.25 0.37 6.00
CA GLY A 215 14.62 -0.13 5.95
C GLY A 215 14.93 -1.16 7.06
N ARG A 216 14.36 -1.00 8.27
CA ARG A 216 14.30 -2.07 9.26
C ARG A 216 13.21 -3.08 8.93
N VAL A 217 12.05 -2.59 8.53
CA VAL A 217 10.92 -3.37 8.03
C VAL A 217 10.50 -2.84 6.67
N GLY A 218 9.96 -3.69 5.80
CA GLY A 218 9.27 -3.24 4.60
C GLY A 218 7.96 -2.54 4.96
N ILE A 219 7.47 -1.69 4.07
CA ILE A 219 6.13 -1.08 4.19
C ILE A 219 5.37 -1.20 2.87
N ASP A 220 4.05 -1.13 2.93
CA ASP A 220 3.19 -1.05 1.75
C ASP A 220 3.32 0.29 1.03
N VAL A 221 2.71 1.32 1.63
CA VAL A 221 2.70 2.71 1.16
C VAL A 221 2.75 3.67 2.35
N ILE A 222 3.12 4.93 2.11
CA ILE A 222 2.94 6.02 3.06
C ILE A 222 1.63 6.71 2.67
N ALA A 223 0.54 6.36 3.38
CA ALA A 223 -0.76 6.92 3.13
C ALA A 223 -0.86 8.34 3.71
N GLY A 224 -1.36 9.28 2.92
CA GLY A 224 -1.84 10.59 3.32
C GLY A 224 -3.37 10.61 3.45
N PRO A 225 -4.00 11.81 3.38
CA PRO A 225 -5.44 11.94 3.20
C PRO A 225 -5.90 11.21 1.94
N THR A 226 -7.11 10.67 1.97
CA THR A 226 -7.73 10.01 0.81
C THR A 226 -7.91 11.02 -0.34
N GLU A 227 -7.57 10.61 -1.55
CA GLU A 227 -7.64 11.38 -2.78
C GLU A 227 -8.57 10.67 -3.77
N SER A 228 -9.51 11.39 -4.38
CA SER A 228 -10.41 10.80 -5.37
C SER A 228 -10.63 11.73 -6.56
N ALA A 229 -10.43 11.19 -7.75
CA ALA A 229 -10.74 11.87 -9.00
C ALA A 229 -11.89 11.16 -9.75
N VAL A 230 -12.76 11.92 -10.36
CA VAL A 230 -13.77 11.45 -11.30
C VAL A 230 -13.49 12.08 -12.66
N ILE A 231 -13.34 11.25 -13.69
CA ILE A 231 -13.41 11.70 -15.09
C ILE A 231 -14.84 11.47 -15.57
N ALA A 232 -15.48 12.49 -16.15
CA ALA A 232 -16.84 12.38 -16.64
C ALA A 232 -17.04 13.19 -17.91
N ASP A 233 -17.83 12.67 -18.86
CA ASP A 233 -18.27 13.39 -20.05
C ASP A 233 -19.76 13.77 -19.94
N GLU A 234 -20.37 14.24 -21.04
CA GLU A 234 -21.77 14.66 -21.09
C GLU A 234 -22.78 13.52 -20.89
N THR A 235 -22.34 12.27 -20.94
CA THR A 235 -23.21 11.08 -20.75
C THR A 235 -23.44 10.74 -19.30
N ALA A 236 -22.56 11.23 -18.40
CA ALA A 236 -22.64 10.94 -16.96
C ALA A 236 -23.80 11.70 -16.30
N ASP A 237 -24.44 11.05 -15.31
CA ASP A 237 -25.45 11.70 -14.47
C ASP A 237 -24.78 12.61 -13.42
N PRO A 238 -25.02 13.93 -13.44
CA PRO A 238 -24.42 14.87 -12.50
C PRO A 238 -24.82 14.61 -11.03
N ASP A 239 -25.93 13.94 -10.77
CA ASP A 239 -26.34 13.57 -9.41
C ASP A 239 -25.47 12.42 -8.88
N VAL A 240 -25.13 11.45 -9.72
CA VAL A 240 -24.24 10.33 -9.38
C VAL A 240 -22.80 10.84 -9.17
N VAL A 241 -22.29 11.66 -10.10
CA VAL A 241 -20.94 12.26 -9.98
C VAL A 241 -20.82 13.08 -8.69
N ALA A 242 -21.81 13.93 -8.39
CA ALA A 242 -21.80 14.75 -7.18
C ALA A 242 -21.86 13.89 -5.90
N ALA A 243 -22.66 12.81 -5.89
CA ALA A 243 -22.76 11.89 -4.76
C ALA A 243 -21.44 11.17 -4.49
N ASP A 244 -20.75 10.70 -5.53
CA ASP A 244 -19.47 10.02 -5.40
C ASP A 244 -18.37 10.96 -4.88
N LEU A 245 -18.29 12.19 -5.38
CA LEU A 245 -17.35 13.19 -4.86
C LEU A 245 -17.62 13.52 -3.39
N VAL A 246 -18.87 13.68 -2.98
CA VAL A 246 -19.24 13.97 -1.58
C VAL A 246 -18.96 12.77 -0.69
N GLY A 247 -19.25 11.54 -1.16
CA GLY A 247 -18.94 10.29 -0.45
C GLY A 247 -17.45 10.10 -0.18
N GLN A 248 -16.57 10.66 -1.02
CA GLN A 248 -15.13 10.65 -0.77
C GLN A 248 -14.65 11.83 0.08
N ALA A 249 -15.26 12.99 -0.05
CA ALA A 249 -14.94 14.18 0.75
C ALA A 249 -15.20 13.98 2.27
N GLU A 250 -16.09 13.06 2.66
CA GLU A 250 -16.39 12.77 4.07
C GLU A 250 -15.23 12.09 4.83
N HIS A 251 -14.23 11.53 4.13
CA HIS A 251 -13.07 10.84 4.75
C HIS A 251 -12.27 11.76 5.66
N GLY A 252 -12.11 13.04 5.29
CA GLY A 252 -11.37 14.00 6.10
C GLY A 252 -11.48 15.44 5.59
N PRO A 253 -11.20 16.42 6.46
CA PRO A 253 -11.27 17.84 6.07
C PRO A 253 -10.21 18.26 5.05
N ASP A 254 -9.21 17.43 4.83
CA ASP A 254 -8.07 17.59 3.94
C ASP A 254 -8.02 16.54 2.81
N SER A 255 -9.16 15.87 2.55
CA SER A 255 -9.28 14.87 1.47
C SER A 255 -9.61 15.55 0.14
N PRO A 256 -8.69 15.58 -0.85
CA PRO A 256 -8.96 16.16 -2.14
C PRO A 256 -9.97 15.33 -2.93
N VAL A 257 -10.88 16.03 -3.60
CA VAL A 257 -11.81 15.44 -4.57
C VAL A 257 -11.81 16.28 -5.85
N TRP A 258 -11.65 15.61 -6.98
CA TRP A 258 -11.44 16.26 -8.27
C TRP A 258 -12.43 15.76 -9.31
N LEU A 259 -13.05 16.68 -10.05
CA LEU A 259 -13.80 16.38 -11.27
C LEU A 259 -13.01 16.87 -12.48
N ILE A 260 -12.69 15.96 -13.38
CA ILE A 260 -12.06 16.24 -14.68
C ILE A 260 -13.12 15.93 -15.74
N THR A 261 -13.56 16.92 -16.49
CA THR A 261 -14.66 16.71 -17.43
C THR A 261 -14.39 17.34 -18.77
N THR A 262 -14.93 16.75 -19.84
CA THR A 262 -14.98 17.36 -21.17
C THR A 262 -16.27 18.18 -21.39
N SER A 263 -17.19 18.15 -20.41
CA SER A 263 -18.48 18.86 -20.48
C SER A 263 -18.57 19.97 -19.42
N ARG A 264 -18.47 21.23 -19.86
CA ARG A 264 -18.68 22.38 -18.97
C ARG A 264 -20.05 22.33 -18.26
N ALA A 265 -21.10 21.97 -19.00
CA ALA A 265 -22.45 21.89 -18.44
C ALA A 265 -22.54 20.87 -17.30
N LEU A 266 -21.88 19.71 -17.43
CA LEU A 266 -21.75 18.72 -16.36
C LEU A 266 -21.01 19.29 -15.16
N GLY A 267 -19.86 19.93 -15.37
CA GLY A 267 -19.08 20.53 -14.29
C GLY A 267 -19.86 21.55 -13.48
N GLU A 268 -20.58 22.47 -14.15
CA GLU A 268 -21.45 23.47 -13.51
C GLU A 268 -22.61 22.81 -12.76
N ALA A 269 -23.23 21.78 -13.35
CA ALA A 269 -24.30 21.03 -12.74
C ALA A 269 -23.88 20.30 -11.46
N VAL A 270 -22.69 19.70 -11.45
CA VAL A 270 -22.10 19.01 -10.26
C VAL A 270 -21.80 20.04 -9.16
N ILE A 271 -21.18 21.18 -9.49
CA ILE A 271 -20.90 22.24 -8.51
C ILE A 271 -22.19 22.70 -7.82
N ALA A 272 -23.28 22.83 -8.57
CA ALA A 272 -24.58 23.26 -8.04
C ALA A 272 -25.21 22.23 -7.07
N ARG A 273 -24.95 20.93 -7.24
CA ARG A 273 -25.55 19.85 -6.45
C ARG A 273 -24.82 19.54 -5.14
N VAL A 274 -23.50 19.64 -5.14
CA VAL A 274 -22.65 19.24 -4.00
C VAL A 274 -23.06 19.90 -2.67
N PRO A 275 -23.38 21.21 -2.57
CA PRO A 275 -23.76 21.81 -1.29
C PRO A 275 -24.95 21.16 -0.61
N ALA A 276 -25.99 20.80 -1.36
CA ALA A 276 -27.18 20.14 -0.82
C ALA A 276 -26.88 18.72 -0.33
N LEU A 277 -26.03 17.98 -1.04
CA LEU A 277 -25.60 16.63 -0.64
C LEU A 277 -24.75 16.68 0.64
N ILE A 278 -23.84 17.63 0.77
CA ILE A 278 -23.05 17.83 1.98
C ILE A 278 -23.95 18.16 3.17
N GLU A 279 -24.93 19.03 3.00
CA GLU A 279 -25.86 19.43 4.07
C GLU A 279 -26.72 18.26 4.60
N ALA A 280 -26.98 17.27 3.75
CA ALA A 280 -27.72 16.07 4.13
C ALA A 280 -26.91 15.05 4.95
N LEU A 281 -25.58 15.22 5.04
CA LEU A 281 -24.72 14.30 5.80
C LEU A 281 -24.86 14.49 7.32
N PRO A 282 -24.57 13.44 8.13
CA PRO A 282 -24.41 13.56 9.58
C PRO A 282 -23.32 14.57 9.95
N ASP A 283 -23.44 15.23 11.11
CA ASP A 283 -22.62 16.38 11.52
C ASP A 283 -21.10 16.19 11.31
N VAL A 284 -20.55 15.03 11.69
CA VAL A 284 -19.10 14.75 11.58
C VAL A 284 -18.67 14.64 10.12
N ALA A 285 -19.43 13.93 9.30
CA ALA A 285 -19.16 13.76 7.88
C ALA A 285 -19.39 15.08 7.12
N ARG A 286 -20.46 15.82 7.45
CA ARG A 286 -20.76 17.15 6.91
C ARG A 286 -19.61 18.13 7.15
N ALA A 287 -19.10 18.21 8.38
CA ALA A 287 -17.98 19.10 8.70
C ALA A 287 -16.72 18.77 7.89
N ALA A 288 -16.39 17.48 7.73
CA ALA A 288 -15.27 17.03 6.94
C ALA A 288 -15.47 17.38 5.44
N ALA A 289 -16.60 16.97 4.85
CA ALA A 289 -16.91 17.19 3.44
C ALA A 289 -16.99 18.69 3.09
N THR A 290 -17.53 19.52 4.00
CA THR A 290 -17.56 20.99 3.83
C THR A 290 -16.14 21.57 3.68
N ALA A 291 -15.22 21.17 4.57
CA ALA A 291 -13.84 21.67 4.53
C ALA A 291 -13.10 21.13 3.29
N ALA A 292 -13.21 19.83 3.00
CA ALA A 292 -12.62 19.20 1.82
C ALA A 292 -13.07 19.87 0.52
N TRP A 293 -14.40 20.05 0.35
CA TRP A 293 -14.96 20.69 -0.84
C TRP A 293 -14.53 22.16 -0.98
N ARG A 294 -14.52 22.90 0.13
CA ARG A 294 -14.13 24.33 0.11
C ARG A 294 -12.67 24.52 -0.29
N ASP A 295 -11.75 23.75 0.33
CA ASP A 295 -10.33 24.04 0.33
C ASP A 295 -9.53 23.18 -0.65
N TYR A 296 -9.97 21.93 -0.94
CA TYR A 296 -9.20 20.96 -1.71
C TYR A 296 -9.87 20.46 -2.99
N ALA A 297 -11.18 20.76 -3.20
CA ALA A 297 -11.86 20.29 -4.39
C ALA A 297 -11.54 21.13 -5.62
N GLU A 298 -11.40 20.46 -6.76
CA GLU A 298 -11.24 21.08 -8.07
C GLU A 298 -12.24 20.54 -9.08
N VAL A 299 -12.67 21.39 -9.99
CA VAL A 299 -13.48 21.03 -11.16
C VAL A 299 -12.81 21.61 -12.39
N VAL A 300 -12.28 20.72 -13.23
CA VAL A 300 -11.44 21.04 -14.39
C VAL A 300 -12.19 20.65 -15.67
N VAL A 301 -12.34 21.59 -16.60
CA VAL A 301 -12.88 21.34 -17.93
C VAL A 301 -11.72 21.22 -18.92
N CYS A 302 -11.68 20.13 -19.65
CA CYS A 302 -10.70 19.80 -20.68
C CYS A 302 -11.33 19.93 -22.08
N ASP A 303 -10.53 20.33 -23.05
CA ASP A 303 -10.95 20.48 -24.46
C ASP A 303 -11.14 19.11 -25.16
N SER A 304 -10.49 18.05 -24.63
CA SER A 304 -10.58 16.69 -25.17
C SER A 304 -10.34 15.62 -24.10
N ARG A 305 -10.68 14.37 -24.42
CA ARG A 305 -10.38 13.22 -23.55
C ARG A 305 -8.88 12.98 -23.39
N GLU A 306 -8.07 13.29 -24.38
CA GLU A 306 -6.59 13.20 -24.30
C GLU A 306 -6.04 14.21 -23.29
N GLU A 307 -6.58 15.44 -23.26
CA GLU A 307 -6.22 16.43 -22.24
C GLU A 307 -6.70 15.99 -20.84
N ALA A 308 -7.88 15.39 -20.74
CA ALA A 308 -8.39 14.85 -19.48
C ALA A 308 -7.48 13.74 -18.93
N VAL A 309 -6.96 12.86 -19.80
CA VAL A 309 -5.95 11.85 -19.42
C VAL A 309 -4.68 12.51 -18.88
N GLN A 310 -4.17 13.55 -19.54
CA GLN A 310 -2.95 14.26 -19.10
C GLN A 310 -3.16 14.88 -17.71
N VAL A 311 -4.26 15.59 -17.52
CA VAL A 311 -4.61 16.20 -16.22
C VAL A 311 -4.75 15.13 -15.13
N SER A 312 -5.44 14.03 -15.41
CA SER A 312 -5.61 12.91 -14.48
C SER A 312 -4.25 12.27 -14.11
N ASP A 313 -3.40 12.04 -15.09
CA ASP A 313 -2.08 11.44 -14.87
C ASP A 313 -1.13 12.39 -14.10
N GLU A 314 -1.32 13.72 -14.21
CA GLU A 314 -0.61 14.72 -13.39
C GLU A 314 -1.05 14.65 -11.93
N TYR A 315 -2.34 14.46 -11.65
CA TYR A 315 -2.83 14.29 -10.28
C TYR A 315 -2.38 12.96 -9.67
N ALA A 316 -2.35 11.90 -10.47
CA ALA A 316 -1.95 10.57 -10.02
C ALA A 316 -2.71 10.14 -8.75
N SER A 317 -4.04 10.25 -8.82
CA SER A 317 -4.95 10.07 -7.69
C SER A 317 -4.92 8.65 -7.09
N GLU A 318 -5.23 8.55 -5.82
CA GLU A 318 -5.44 7.28 -5.12
C GLU A 318 -6.58 6.48 -5.77
N HIS A 319 -7.73 7.10 -5.93
CA HIS A 319 -8.90 6.54 -6.59
C HIS A 319 -9.21 7.34 -7.83
N LEU A 320 -9.40 6.65 -8.96
CA LEU A 320 -9.80 7.26 -10.21
C LEU A 320 -11.05 6.56 -10.72
N GLN A 321 -12.16 7.31 -10.87
CA GLN A 321 -13.40 6.82 -11.45
C GLN A 321 -13.62 7.44 -12.84
N VAL A 322 -14.14 6.66 -13.77
CA VAL A 322 -14.48 7.12 -15.13
C VAL A 322 -15.95 6.87 -15.39
N MET A 323 -16.72 7.94 -15.59
CA MET A 323 -18.11 7.94 -16.00
C MET A 323 -18.22 8.62 -17.37
N ALA A 324 -17.86 7.90 -18.41
CA ALA A 324 -17.76 8.43 -19.78
C ALA A 324 -18.00 7.32 -20.80
N GLU A 325 -18.25 7.70 -22.05
CA GLU A 325 -18.29 6.73 -23.15
C GLU A 325 -16.93 6.06 -23.37
N ASP A 326 -16.94 4.87 -24.00
CA ASP A 326 -15.76 4.12 -24.44
C ASP A 326 -14.77 3.80 -23.27
N LEU A 327 -15.26 3.12 -22.24
CA LEU A 327 -14.49 2.75 -21.04
C LEU A 327 -13.18 1.99 -21.35
N ASP A 328 -13.17 1.19 -22.42
CA ASP A 328 -11.97 0.45 -22.84
C ASP A 328 -10.87 1.41 -23.35
N TRP A 329 -11.25 2.52 -23.98
CA TRP A 329 -10.29 3.53 -24.36
C TRP A 329 -9.63 4.17 -23.14
N TRP A 330 -10.40 4.52 -22.13
CA TRP A 330 -9.88 5.09 -20.88
C TRP A 330 -8.96 4.12 -20.17
N LEU A 331 -9.36 2.84 -20.06
CA LEU A 331 -8.52 1.78 -19.48
C LEU A 331 -7.17 1.67 -20.19
N ALA A 332 -7.12 1.83 -21.51
CA ALA A 332 -5.91 1.72 -22.31
C ALA A 332 -4.97 2.95 -22.20
N HIS A 333 -5.49 4.14 -21.86
CA HIS A 333 -4.74 5.39 -21.94
C HIS A 333 -4.36 5.96 -20.56
N LEU A 334 -5.14 5.73 -19.52
CA LEU A 334 -4.81 6.16 -18.15
C LEU A 334 -3.67 5.33 -17.58
N ARG A 335 -2.75 5.98 -16.84
CA ARG A 335 -1.53 5.34 -16.33
C ARG A 335 -1.26 5.54 -14.86
N ASN A 336 -1.61 6.70 -14.29
CA ASN A 336 -1.23 7.10 -12.96
C ASN A 336 -2.45 7.14 -12.02
N TYR A 337 -2.78 5.99 -11.45
CA TYR A 337 -3.86 5.83 -10.47
C TYR A 337 -3.54 4.70 -9.48
N GLY A 338 -4.06 4.79 -8.27
CA GLY A 338 -3.96 3.68 -7.31
C GLY A 338 -4.93 2.55 -7.65
N SER A 339 -6.21 2.89 -7.89
CA SER A 339 -7.24 1.99 -8.41
C SER A 339 -8.17 2.72 -9.37
N LEU A 340 -8.60 2.04 -10.45
CA LEU A 340 -9.45 2.56 -11.49
C LEU A 340 -10.84 1.91 -11.43
N PHE A 341 -11.89 2.73 -11.44
CA PHE A 341 -13.29 2.35 -11.41
C PHE A 341 -13.93 2.77 -12.73
N LEU A 342 -14.48 1.83 -13.48
CA LEU A 342 -14.99 2.05 -14.82
C LEU A 342 -16.51 1.91 -14.87
N GLY A 343 -17.17 2.96 -15.35
CA GLY A 343 -18.62 3.04 -15.52
C GLY A 343 -19.33 3.65 -14.30
N GLU A 344 -20.51 4.17 -14.57
CA GLU A 344 -21.39 4.80 -13.57
C GLU A 344 -21.94 3.77 -12.57
N GLU A 345 -22.03 2.49 -12.97
CA GLU A 345 -22.47 1.39 -12.12
C GLU A 345 -21.43 0.96 -11.08
N THR A 346 -20.21 1.51 -11.17
CA THR A 346 -19.09 1.25 -10.24
C THR A 346 -18.80 2.50 -9.45
N THR A 347 -18.56 2.34 -8.13
CA THR A 347 -18.13 3.46 -7.28
C THR A 347 -16.94 3.05 -6.41
N VAL A 348 -16.16 4.03 -5.98
CA VAL A 348 -15.05 3.85 -5.02
C VAL A 348 -15.53 3.12 -3.78
N ALA A 349 -16.74 3.44 -3.27
CA ALA A 349 -17.30 2.80 -2.09
C ALA A 349 -17.44 1.26 -2.23
N TYR A 350 -17.71 0.74 -3.42
CA TYR A 350 -17.77 -0.71 -3.65
C TYR A 350 -16.37 -1.35 -3.56
N GLY A 351 -15.37 -0.69 -4.15
CA GLY A 351 -13.97 -1.10 -4.04
C GLY A 351 -13.46 -1.08 -2.62
N ASP A 352 -13.79 -0.02 -1.89
CA ASP A 352 -13.41 0.13 -0.49
C ASP A 352 -13.97 -0.96 0.42
N LYS A 353 -15.04 -1.60 0.04
CA LYS A 353 -15.73 -2.53 0.93
C LYS A 353 -15.65 -3.99 0.47
N CYS A 354 -16.01 -4.29 -0.79
CA CYS A 354 -16.33 -5.68 -1.12
C CYS A 354 -16.20 -6.10 -2.60
N SER A 355 -15.77 -5.25 -3.54
CA SER A 355 -15.72 -5.63 -4.96
C SER A 355 -14.52 -6.52 -5.32
N GLY A 356 -13.45 -6.52 -4.53
CA GLY A 356 -12.30 -7.42 -4.70
C GLY A 356 -10.93 -6.75 -4.71
N PRO A 357 -10.63 -5.76 -5.58
CA PRO A 357 -9.38 -5.02 -5.56
C PRO A 357 -9.10 -4.36 -4.20
N ASN A 358 -7.82 -4.20 -3.87
CA ASN A 358 -7.40 -3.70 -2.57
C ASN A 358 -7.54 -2.18 -2.49
N HIS A 359 -8.06 -1.68 -1.35
CA HIS A 359 -8.24 -0.27 -1.10
C HIS A 359 -7.07 0.41 -0.36
N ILE A 360 -6.03 -0.32 0.01
CA ILE A 360 -4.84 0.27 0.63
C ILE A 360 -3.94 0.77 -0.49
N LEU A 361 -4.16 2.02 -0.87
CA LEU A 361 -3.67 2.60 -2.11
C LEU A 361 -2.68 3.75 -1.85
N PRO A 362 -1.88 4.14 -2.85
CA PRO A 362 -0.92 5.23 -2.73
C PRO A 362 -1.60 6.59 -2.84
N THR A 363 -1.18 7.55 -2.03
CA THR A 363 -1.61 8.94 -2.07
C THR A 363 -0.44 9.87 -2.39
N LYS A 364 -0.70 11.18 -2.49
CA LYS A 364 0.32 12.23 -2.72
C LYS A 364 1.15 11.99 -3.97
N GLY A 365 0.46 11.57 -5.04
CA GLY A 365 1.08 11.31 -6.33
C GLY A 365 1.93 10.06 -6.40
N ALA A 366 1.95 9.21 -5.36
CA ALA A 366 2.71 7.96 -5.36
C ALA A 366 2.13 6.91 -6.33
N ALA A 367 0.93 7.13 -6.84
CA ALA A 367 0.35 6.33 -7.91
C ALA A 367 1.16 6.35 -9.22
N ARG A 368 2.11 7.28 -9.37
CA ARG A 368 3.10 7.30 -10.47
C ARG A 368 4.05 6.09 -10.47
N TYR A 369 4.24 5.44 -9.34
CA TYR A 369 5.19 4.31 -9.21
C TYR A 369 4.67 3.13 -8.40
N SER A 370 3.50 3.20 -7.82
CA SER A 370 2.93 2.14 -6.97
C SER A 370 1.42 2.04 -7.15
N GLY A 371 0.90 0.83 -7.33
CA GLY A 371 -0.55 0.53 -7.32
C GLY A 371 -1.09 0.15 -5.94
N GLY A 372 -0.35 0.42 -4.85
CA GLY A 372 -0.79 0.08 -3.50
C GLY A 372 -0.51 -1.36 -3.08
N LEU A 373 -1.33 -1.86 -2.14
CA LEU A 373 -1.18 -3.18 -1.56
C LEU A 373 -1.69 -4.27 -2.52
N SER A 374 -0.84 -5.22 -2.77
CA SER A 374 -1.15 -6.43 -3.54
C SER A 374 -0.39 -7.61 -2.94
N VAL A 375 -0.68 -8.82 -3.42
CA VAL A 375 0.07 -10.05 -3.02
C VAL A 375 1.57 -9.87 -3.18
N GLY A 376 1.99 -9.14 -4.23
CA GLY A 376 3.40 -8.89 -4.52
C GLY A 376 4.16 -8.12 -3.42
N LYS A 377 3.45 -7.35 -2.58
CA LYS A 377 4.07 -6.66 -1.43
C LYS A 377 4.53 -7.61 -0.33
N PHE A 378 3.96 -8.80 -0.27
CA PHE A 378 4.32 -9.85 0.69
C PHE A 378 5.26 -10.91 0.10
N ILE A 379 5.66 -10.78 -1.16
CA ILE A 379 6.47 -11.75 -1.88
C ILE A 379 7.79 -11.12 -2.32
N LYS A 380 8.89 -11.72 -1.89
CA LYS A 380 10.22 -11.35 -2.38
C LYS A 380 10.45 -12.03 -3.72
N THR A 381 10.74 -11.23 -4.73
CA THR A 381 11.26 -11.73 -6.00
C THR A 381 12.78 -11.81 -5.89
N VAL A 382 13.33 -13.02 -5.80
CA VAL A 382 14.76 -13.25 -5.64
C VAL A 382 15.30 -13.99 -6.85
N THR A 383 16.58 -13.72 -7.17
CA THR A 383 17.26 -14.35 -8.31
C THR A 383 18.25 -15.39 -7.84
N TRP A 384 18.52 -16.37 -8.68
CA TRP A 384 19.55 -17.37 -8.49
C TRP A 384 20.25 -17.67 -9.83
N GLN A 385 21.49 -18.16 -9.75
CA GLN A 385 22.24 -18.56 -10.92
C GLN A 385 23.09 -19.80 -10.62
N ARG A 386 23.29 -20.61 -11.63
CA ARG A 386 24.12 -21.82 -11.58
C ARG A 386 24.91 -21.96 -12.88
N LEU A 387 26.20 -22.18 -12.75
CA LEU A 387 27.10 -22.44 -13.87
C LEU A 387 27.66 -23.85 -13.76
N ASP A 388 27.80 -24.55 -14.89
CA ASP A 388 28.66 -25.71 -14.99
C ASP A 388 30.12 -25.29 -15.21
N ARG A 389 31.03 -26.25 -15.29
CA ARG A 389 32.46 -25.97 -15.48
C ARG A 389 32.73 -25.27 -16.81
N SER A 390 32.04 -25.68 -17.89
CA SER A 390 32.22 -25.12 -19.23
C SER A 390 31.83 -23.64 -19.26
N ALA A 391 30.64 -23.30 -18.76
CA ALA A 391 30.21 -21.92 -18.67
C ALA A 391 31.11 -21.10 -17.71
N SER A 392 31.57 -21.69 -16.61
CA SER A 392 32.50 -21.04 -15.68
C SER A 392 33.83 -20.68 -16.32
N ARG A 393 34.29 -21.43 -17.36
CA ARG A 393 35.49 -21.09 -18.11
C ARG A 393 35.37 -19.76 -18.86
N GLU A 394 34.28 -19.56 -19.60
CA GLU A 394 34.04 -18.32 -20.34
C GLU A 394 33.76 -17.15 -19.38
N VAL A 395 32.79 -17.33 -18.48
CA VAL A 395 32.33 -16.29 -17.55
C VAL A 395 33.45 -15.87 -16.59
N GLY A 396 34.25 -16.82 -16.10
CA GLY A 396 35.37 -16.56 -15.18
C GLY A 396 36.42 -15.64 -15.79
N GLN A 397 36.78 -15.85 -17.06
CA GLN A 397 37.74 -14.98 -17.77
C GLN A 397 37.17 -13.56 -17.95
N ILE A 398 35.91 -13.44 -18.39
CA ILE A 398 35.27 -12.15 -18.61
C ILE A 398 35.12 -11.40 -17.27
N ALA A 399 34.63 -12.07 -16.24
CA ALA A 399 34.46 -11.49 -14.93
C ALA A 399 35.78 -11.01 -14.31
N ALA A 400 36.86 -11.79 -14.46
CA ALA A 400 38.19 -11.40 -13.99
C ALA A 400 38.70 -10.12 -14.69
N ARG A 401 38.53 -10.03 -16.00
CA ARG A 401 38.93 -8.85 -16.78
C ARG A 401 38.12 -7.61 -16.43
N ILE A 402 36.78 -7.74 -16.35
CA ILE A 402 35.91 -6.62 -15.97
C ILE A 402 36.21 -6.16 -14.54
N SER A 403 36.39 -7.10 -13.59
CA SER A 403 36.75 -6.75 -12.21
C SER A 403 38.07 -5.98 -12.12
N ARG A 404 39.07 -6.35 -12.92
CA ARG A 404 40.34 -5.60 -12.99
C ARG A 404 40.19 -4.24 -13.64
N LEU A 405 39.34 -4.11 -14.67
CA LEU A 405 39.00 -2.83 -15.25
C LEU A 405 38.40 -1.87 -14.21
N GLU A 406 37.58 -2.39 -13.31
CA GLU A 406 36.96 -1.68 -12.21
C GLU A 406 37.87 -1.50 -10.97
N GLY A 407 39.11 -2.02 -11.02
CA GLY A 407 40.05 -1.96 -9.90
C GLY A 407 39.75 -2.97 -8.77
N MET A 408 38.85 -3.93 -9.01
CA MET A 408 38.38 -4.90 -7.99
C MET A 408 39.18 -6.22 -8.07
N GLU A 409 40.45 -6.20 -7.71
CA GLU A 409 41.35 -7.35 -7.81
C GLU A 409 40.87 -8.56 -6.99
N GLY A 410 40.28 -8.35 -5.82
CA GLY A 410 39.72 -9.44 -5.02
C GLY A 410 38.59 -10.19 -5.78
N HIS A 411 37.71 -9.49 -6.50
CA HIS A 411 36.70 -10.10 -7.37
C HIS A 411 37.35 -10.85 -8.53
N ALA A 412 38.33 -10.25 -9.19
CA ALA A 412 39.03 -10.89 -10.30
C ALA A 412 39.63 -12.24 -9.90
N ARG A 413 40.30 -12.31 -8.73
CA ARG A 413 40.91 -13.54 -8.23
C ARG A 413 39.90 -14.65 -7.96
N THR A 414 38.62 -14.34 -7.73
CA THR A 414 37.61 -15.40 -7.59
C THR A 414 37.37 -16.14 -8.93
N GLY A 415 37.50 -15.45 -10.06
CA GLY A 415 37.50 -16.04 -11.38
C GLY A 415 38.80 -16.85 -11.63
N ASP A 416 39.96 -16.23 -11.37
CA ASP A 416 41.27 -16.85 -11.59
C ASP A 416 41.40 -18.20 -10.89
N VAL A 417 41.05 -18.26 -9.62
CA VAL A 417 41.13 -19.51 -8.81
C VAL A 417 40.31 -20.64 -9.41
N ARG A 418 39.13 -20.32 -9.96
CA ARG A 418 38.27 -21.32 -10.59
C ARG A 418 38.84 -21.80 -11.94
N LEU A 419 39.38 -20.89 -12.72
CA LEU A 419 40.05 -21.24 -13.97
C LEU A 419 41.26 -22.13 -13.77
N HIS A 420 42.16 -21.76 -12.88
CA HIS A 420 43.33 -22.58 -12.52
C HIS A 420 42.95 -23.94 -11.91
N LYS A 421 41.91 -23.99 -11.08
CA LYS A 421 41.44 -25.24 -10.48
C LYS A 421 40.87 -26.22 -11.49
N TYR A 422 40.05 -25.74 -12.42
CA TYR A 422 39.29 -26.60 -13.33
C TYR A 422 39.98 -26.80 -14.68
N TYR A 423 40.94 -25.92 -15.02
CA TYR A 423 41.70 -25.93 -16.28
C TYR A 423 43.17 -25.63 -16.01
N PRO A 424 43.86 -26.48 -15.22
CA PRO A 424 45.23 -26.22 -14.76
C PRO A 424 46.27 -26.17 -15.92
N ASP A 425 45.96 -26.82 -17.04
CA ASP A 425 46.86 -26.91 -18.18
C ASP A 425 46.59 -25.81 -19.23
N GLU A 426 45.65 -24.91 -18.99
CA GLU A 426 45.30 -23.81 -19.89
C GLU A 426 45.88 -22.48 -19.43
N ALA A 427 46.35 -21.65 -20.37
CA ALA A 427 46.74 -20.28 -20.12
C ALA A 427 45.53 -19.32 -20.41
N PHE A 428 45.29 -18.37 -19.50
CA PHE A 428 44.22 -17.42 -19.63
C PHE A 428 44.74 -15.98 -19.63
N GLU A 429 44.23 -15.16 -20.55
CA GLU A 429 44.45 -13.71 -20.56
C GLU A 429 43.49 -13.04 -19.56
N LEU A 430 43.96 -12.87 -18.33
CA LEU A 430 43.12 -12.36 -17.20
C LEU A 430 43.38 -10.89 -16.86
N GLY A 431 44.33 -10.23 -17.57
CA GLY A 431 44.56 -8.79 -17.46
C GLY A 431 43.49 -7.94 -18.14
N THR A 432 43.54 -6.63 -17.94
CA THR A 432 42.72 -5.67 -18.71
C THR A 432 43.16 -5.70 -20.18
N LEU A 433 42.24 -5.99 -21.11
CA LEU A 433 42.50 -5.93 -22.55
C LEU A 433 42.62 -4.44 -22.96
N GLY A 434 43.85 -3.98 -23.17
CA GLY A 434 44.17 -2.59 -23.54
C GLY A 434 44.81 -1.82 -22.39
N GLY A 435 46.15 -1.67 -22.51
CA GLY A 435 46.95 -0.95 -21.53
C GLY A 435 46.41 0.45 -21.28
N HIS A 436 46.22 0.69 -20.06
CA HIS A 436 46.36 1.86 -19.20
C HIS A 436 45.39 1.66 -18.04
N GLY A 437 45.93 1.22 -16.92
CA GLY A 437 45.20 1.24 -15.65
C GLY A 437 44.70 2.67 -15.43
N ALA A 438 43.42 2.86 -15.45
CA ALA A 438 42.83 4.08 -14.95
C ALA A 438 43.16 4.13 -13.43
N GLN A 439 44.09 4.98 -13.07
CA GLN A 439 44.20 5.48 -11.70
C GLN A 439 42.91 6.26 -11.44
N ILE A 440 41.97 5.61 -10.77
CA ILE A 440 40.86 6.30 -10.13
C ILE A 440 41.37 6.68 -8.76
N ALA A 441 41.58 7.99 -8.56
CA ALA A 441 41.90 8.58 -7.26
C ALA A 441 40.69 8.52 -6.33
#